data_f5f395757e1c371d4f4ee97ca0f0e986
#
_entry.id   f5f395757e1c371d4f4ee97ca0f0e986
#
_cell.length_a   1.000
_cell.length_b   1.000
_cell.length_c   1.000
_cell.angle_alpha   90.00
_cell.angle_beta   90.00
_cell.angle_gamma   90.00
#
_symmetry.space_group_name_H-M   'P 1'
#
loop_
_entity.id
_entity.type
_entity.pdbx_description
1 polymer ?
#
loop_
_entity_poly.entity_id
_entity_poly.type
_entity_poly.pdbx_seq_one_letter_code
_entity_poly.pdbx_strand_id
1 'polypeptide(L)'
;GAIMAIGRTILRPIYSRIAKLGKAEVLTATTLFTALGTSLLTQSIGLSMALGAFLAGLLLAETEFHLQVESDIAPFRGLLLGLFFMTVGMQIDPTTLFANFSTIVTIAFGLLAIKMGVMAICGPAFGLSLLASLRAGVYIAPGGEFAFVTYGIAAAAGLLSMDIVNKINLAVVLTMAATPMLANVGANLKKLLKKEDSVASLQAKEGDVDDLSGHVIIAGYGRVGRMIGEPLSEQLI
;
A
#
# COMPACT_ATOMS: atom_id res chain seq x y z
N GLY A 1 15.47 -6.62 -15.88
CA GLY A 1 16.93 -6.82 -16.06
C GLY A 1 17.72 -5.53 -16.03
N ALA A 2 17.58 -4.61 -17.03
CA ALA A 2 18.39 -3.39 -17.14
C ALA A 2 18.22 -2.44 -15.94
N ILE A 3 16.99 -2.23 -15.47
CA ILE A 3 16.66 -1.35 -14.33
C ILE A 3 17.35 -1.84 -13.06
N MET A 4 17.29 -3.14 -12.76
CA MET A 4 17.97 -3.73 -11.60
C MET A 4 19.50 -3.61 -11.70
N ALA A 5 20.06 -3.76 -12.89
CA ALA A 5 21.49 -3.55 -13.11
C ALA A 5 21.91 -2.12 -12.81
N ILE A 6 21.15 -1.11 -13.25
CA ILE A 6 21.40 0.31 -12.97
C ILE A 6 21.30 0.59 -11.46
N GLY A 7 20.30 0.05 -10.78
CA GLY A 7 20.15 0.19 -9.32
C GLY A 7 21.37 -0.34 -8.56
N ARG A 8 21.80 -1.56 -8.88
CA ARG A 8 22.95 -2.19 -8.21
C ARG A 8 24.28 -1.53 -8.54
N THR A 9 24.50 -1.13 -9.80
CA THR A 9 25.80 -0.57 -10.23
C THR A 9 25.96 0.91 -9.93
N ILE A 10 24.89 1.70 -9.90
CA ILE A 10 24.98 3.15 -9.73
C ILE A 10 24.45 3.57 -8.35
N LEU A 11 23.22 3.19 -7.99
CA LEU A 11 22.62 3.69 -6.76
C LEU A 11 23.25 3.11 -5.50
N ARG A 12 23.51 1.81 -5.47
CA ARG A 12 24.09 1.16 -4.28
C ARG A 12 25.41 1.79 -3.84
N PRO A 13 26.44 2.02 -4.70
CA PRO A 13 27.67 2.66 -4.29
C PRO A 13 27.51 4.12 -3.87
N ILE A 14 26.57 4.86 -4.51
CA ILE A 14 26.27 6.25 -4.13
C ILE A 14 25.68 6.27 -2.72
N TYR A 15 24.63 5.49 -2.46
CA TYR A 15 23.96 5.44 -1.16
C TYR A 15 24.89 4.91 -0.07
N SER A 16 25.73 3.93 -0.36
CA SER A 16 26.74 3.43 0.59
C SER A 16 27.73 4.51 1.01
N ARG A 17 28.17 5.37 0.08
CA ARG A 17 29.08 6.48 0.41
C ARG A 17 28.38 7.56 1.22
N ILE A 18 27.14 7.89 0.87
CA ILE A 18 26.33 8.93 1.53
C ILE A 18 25.95 8.48 2.95
N ALA A 19 25.53 7.25 3.12
CA ALA A 19 25.19 6.70 4.43
C ALA A 19 26.38 6.74 5.41
N LYS A 20 27.61 6.56 4.92
CA LYS A 20 28.83 6.70 5.73
C LYS A 20 29.08 8.13 6.24
N LEU A 21 28.48 9.15 5.62
CA LEU A 21 28.59 10.53 6.09
C LEU A 21 27.75 10.77 7.35
N GLY A 22 26.79 9.90 7.67
CA GLY A 22 25.96 9.98 8.88
C GLY A 22 25.03 11.19 8.94
N LYS A 23 24.76 11.85 7.81
CA LYS A 23 23.91 13.04 7.72
C LYS A 23 22.58 12.69 7.03
N ALA A 24 21.49 12.72 7.79
CA ALA A 24 20.14 12.41 7.29
C ALA A 24 19.71 13.34 6.15
N GLU A 25 20.06 14.63 6.24
CA GLU A 25 19.71 15.64 5.24
C GLU A 25 20.31 15.32 3.86
N VAL A 26 21.57 14.82 3.84
CA VAL A 26 22.25 14.45 2.59
C VAL A 26 21.61 13.21 1.97
N LEU A 27 21.22 12.24 2.78
CA LEU A 27 20.53 11.04 2.31
C LEU A 27 19.14 11.38 1.75
N THR A 28 18.36 12.18 2.47
CA THR A 28 17.05 12.67 2.03
C THR A 28 17.15 13.45 0.72
N ALA A 29 18.09 14.41 0.64
CA ALA A 29 18.32 15.19 -0.58
C ALA A 29 18.70 14.29 -1.76
N THR A 30 19.55 13.29 -1.54
CA THR A 30 19.94 12.33 -2.60
C THR A 30 18.74 11.48 -3.05
N THR A 31 17.90 11.08 -2.12
CA THR A 31 16.69 10.29 -2.44
C THR A 31 15.70 11.12 -3.26
N LEU A 32 15.44 12.36 -2.87
CA LEU A 32 14.60 13.28 -3.64
C LEU A 32 15.21 13.56 -5.02
N PHE A 33 16.51 13.81 -5.08
CA PHE A 33 17.22 14.01 -6.34
C PHE A 33 17.12 12.77 -7.26
N THR A 34 17.25 11.56 -6.69
CA THR A 34 17.10 10.31 -7.45
C THR A 34 15.68 10.18 -8.01
N ALA A 35 14.66 10.45 -7.19
CA ALA A 35 13.26 10.36 -7.60
C ALA A 35 12.92 11.40 -8.69
N LEU A 36 13.31 12.66 -8.49
CA LEU A 36 13.07 13.73 -9.45
C LEU A 36 13.91 13.58 -10.74
N GLY A 37 15.17 13.20 -10.59
CA GLY A 37 16.07 12.97 -11.72
C GLY A 37 15.60 11.85 -12.65
N THR A 38 15.19 10.72 -12.08
CA THR A 38 14.60 9.61 -12.87
C THR A 38 13.26 10.01 -13.50
N SER A 39 12.45 10.81 -12.80
CA SER A 39 11.20 11.34 -13.35
C SER A 39 11.44 12.23 -14.58
N LEU A 40 12.41 13.12 -14.51
CA LEU A 40 12.80 13.98 -15.64
C LEU A 40 13.41 13.19 -16.79
N LEU A 41 14.24 12.18 -16.49
CA LEU A 41 14.82 11.30 -17.50
C LEU A 41 13.72 10.51 -18.23
N THR A 42 12.75 9.94 -17.50
CA THR A 42 11.64 9.24 -18.16
C THR A 42 10.78 10.17 -18.99
N GLN A 43 10.56 11.40 -18.54
CA GLN A 43 9.83 12.42 -19.31
C GLN A 43 10.56 12.78 -20.60
N SER A 44 11.88 12.92 -20.58
CA SER A 44 12.68 13.28 -21.75
C SER A 44 12.63 12.22 -22.87
N ILE A 45 12.34 10.96 -22.52
CA ILE A 45 12.16 9.86 -23.48
C ILE A 45 10.69 9.57 -23.82
N GLY A 46 9.77 10.48 -23.45
CA GLY A 46 8.34 10.38 -23.78
C GLY A 46 7.52 9.52 -22.83
N LEU A 47 8.08 9.14 -21.67
CA LEU A 47 7.34 8.41 -20.61
C LEU A 47 6.84 9.37 -19.54
N SER A 48 5.95 8.91 -18.66
CA SER A 48 5.42 9.75 -17.58
C SER A 48 6.44 9.96 -16.45
N MET A 49 6.43 11.16 -15.84
CA MET A 49 7.23 11.47 -14.65
C MET A 49 6.90 10.54 -13.48
N ALA A 50 5.63 10.17 -13.32
CA ALA A 50 5.18 9.26 -12.27
C ALA A 50 5.79 7.86 -12.42
N LEU A 51 5.93 7.36 -13.66
CA LEU A 51 6.63 6.12 -13.93
C LEU A 51 8.10 6.22 -13.49
N GLY A 52 8.76 7.35 -13.76
CA GLY A 52 10.14 7.58 -13.33
C GLY A 52 10.30 7.57 -11.82
N ALA A 53 9.42 8.26 -11.09
CA ALA A 53 9.41 8.25 -9.63
C ALA A 53 9.15 6.84 -9.07
N PHE A 54 8.22 6.10 -9.67
CA PHE A 54 7.94 4.70 -9.28
C PHE A 54 9.16 3.80 -9.49
N LEU A 55 9.82 3.90 -10.64
CA LEU A 55 11.03 3.14 -10.93
C LEU A 55 12.17 3.48 -9.97
N ALA A 56 12.34 4.76 -9.61
CA ALA A 56 13.30 5.18 -8.59
C ALA A 56 12.98 4.55 -7.23
N GLY A 57 11.73 4.58 -6.81
CA GLY A 57 11.29 3.95 -5.57
C GLY A 57 11.54 2.43 -5.56
N LEU A 58 11.26 1.75 -6.66
CA LEU A 58 11.52 0.32 -6.82
C LEU A 58 13.03 0.00 -6.71
N LEU A 59 13.87 0.81 -7.35
CA LEU A 59 15.33 0.65 -7.27
C LEU A 59 15.87 0.88 -5.86
N LEU A 60 15.33 1.88 -5.15
CA LEU A 60 15.71 2.19 -3.78
C LEU A 60 15.24 1.12 -2.78
N ALA A 61 14.06 0.54 -3.00
CA ALA A 61 13.52 -0.54 -2.17
C ALA A 61 14.40 -1.80 -2.17
N GLU A 62 15.18 -2.03 -3.23
CA GLU A 62 16.12 -3.15 -3.31
C GLU A 62 17.49 -2.85 -2.69
N THR A 63 17.72 -1.63 -2.21
CA THR A 63 18.97 -1.26 -1.53
C THR A 63 18.94 -1.65 -0.05
N GLU A 64 20.12 -1.83 0.54
CA GLU A 64 20.28 -2.09 1.99
C GLU A 64 19.79 -0.90 2.84
N PHE A 65 19.61 0.27 2.23
CA PHE A 65 19.23 1.52 2.88
C PHE A 65 17.73 1.81 2.83
N HIS A 66 16.90 0.88 2.32
CA HIS A 66 15.47 1.11 2.09
C HIS A 66 14.72 1.55 3.36
N LEU A 67 15.01 0.98 4.53
CA LEU A 67 14.35 1.36 5.79
C LEU A 67 14.70 2.79 6.20
N GLN A 68 15.94 3.22 6.02
CA GLN A 68 16.36 4.58 6.33
C GLN A 68 15.75 5.56 5.34
N VAL A 69 15.78 5.24 4.05
CA VAL A 69 15.13 6.02 2.99
C VAL A 69 13.64 6.17 3.27
N GLU A 70 12.95 5.11 3.66
CA GLU A 70 11.53 5.14 4.02
C GLU A 70 11.26 6.06 5.21
N SER A 71 12.07 5.96 6.27
CA SER A 71 11.98 6.81 7.45
C SER A 71 12.19 8.29 7.12
N ASP A 72 13.22 8.59 6.32
CA ASP A 72 13.61 9.96 5.97
C ASP A 72 12.59 10.63 5.02
N ILE A 73 11.90 9.85 4.17
CA ILE A 73 10.86 10.36 3.25
C ILE A 73 9.48 10.43 3.92
N ALA A 74 9.25 9.73 5.01
CA ALA A 74 7.93 9.66 5.65
C ALA A 74 7.27 11.05 5.89
N PRO A 75 7.98 12.10 6.37
CA PRO A 75 7.39 13.42 6.55
C PRO A 75 6.94 14.08 5.22
N PHE A 76 7.73 13.88 4.16
CA PHE A 76 7.45 14.43 2.83
C PHE A 76 6.32 13.67 2.14
N ARG A 77 6.21 12.36 2.35
CA ARG A 77 5.16 11.51 1.76
C ARG A 77 3.77 12.03 2.13
N GLY A 78 3.53 12.34 3.40
CA GLY A 78 2.24 12.85 3.87
C GLY A 78 1.88 14.20 3.24
N LEU A 79 2.85 15.12 3.19
CA LEU A 79 2.67 16.44 2.59
C LEU A 79 2.42 16.36 1.08
N LEU A 80 3.24 15.60 0.36
CA LEU A 80 3.12 15.42 -1.09
C LEU A 80 1.84 14.70 -1.47
N LEU A 81 1.43 13.70 -0.69
CA LEU A 81 0.16 13.01 -0.89
C LEU A 81 -1.03 13.95 -0.68
N GLY A 82 -1.00 14.80 0.34
CA GLY A 82 -2.01 15.83 0.56
C GLY A 82 -2.09 16.82 -0.60
N LEU A 83 -0.94 17.29 -1.10
CA LEU A 83 -0.86 18.17 -2.28
C LEU A 83 -1.41 17.47 -3.54
N PHE A 84 -1.07 16.20 -3.73
CA PHE A 84 -1.60 15.39 -4.83
C PHE A 84 -3.13 15.31 -4.78
N PHE A 85 -3.72 14.95 -3.63
CA PHE A 85 -5.17 14.87 -3.50
C PHE A 85 -5.85 16.24 -3.69
N MET A 86 -5.23 17.31 -3.21
CA MET A 86 -5.72 18.67 -3.47
C MET A 86 -5.75 18.97 -4.97
N THR A 87 -4.67 18.67 -5.69
CA THR A 87 -4.56 18.89 -7.14
C THR A 87 -5.59 18.06 -7.91
N VAL A 88 -5.76 16.78 -7.53
CA VAL A 88 -6.78 15.91 -8.12
C VAL A 88 -8.18 16.42 -7.80
N GLY A 89 -8.41 16.86 -6.56
CA GLY A 89 -9.69 17.46 -6.15
C GLY A 89 -10.06 18.71 -6.94
N MET A 90 -9.08 19.58 -7.26
CA MET A 90 -9.30 20.76 -8.09
C MET A 90 -9.62 20.46 -9.56
N GLN A 91 -9.29 19.26 -10.05
CA GLN A 91 -9.65 18.81 -11.41
C GLN A 91 -11.08 18.27 -11.50
N ILE A 92 -11.75 18.08 -10.37
CA ILE A 92 -13.14 17.64 -10.34
C ILE A 92 -14.02 18.77 -10.82
N ASP A 93 -14.68 18.60 -11.98
CA ASP A 93 -15.74 19.47 -12.42
C ASP A 93 -17.08 19.05 -11.80
N PRO A 94 -17.66 19.85 -10.89
CA PRO A 94 -18.92 19.51 -10.26
C PRO A 94 -20.06 19.36 -11.27
N THR A 95 -20.02 20.14 -12.37
CA THR A 95 -21.08 20.09 -13.40
C THR A 95 -21.06 18.75 -14.12
N THR A 96 -19.90 18.26 -14.50
CA THR A 96 -19.72 16.93 -15.09
C THR A 96 -20.11 15.82 -14.10
N LEU A 97 -19.78 15.98 -12.81
CA LEU A 97 -20.13 15.02 -11.77
C LEU A 97 -21.65 14.86 -11.65
N PHE A 98 -22.38 15.97 -11.52
CA PHE A 98 -23.84 15.93 -11.35
C PHE A 98 -24.54 15.52 -12.64
N ALA A 99 -24.10 16.01 -13.80
CA ALA A 99 -24.70 15.64 -15.09
C ALA A 99 -24.52 14.15 -15.43
N ASN A 100 -23.44 13.51 -14.98
CA ASN A 100 -23.13 12.13 -15.29
C ASN A 100 -23.11 11.22 -14.04
N PHE A 101 -23.77 11.62 -12.96
CA PHE A 101 -23.69 10.96 -11.65
C PHE A 101 -23.97 9.45 -11.73
N SER A 102 -25.04 9.05 -12.41
CA SER A 102 -25.40 7.64 -12.58
C SER A 102 -24.30 6.85 -13.28
N THR A 103 -23.72 7.40 -14.34
CA THR A 103 -22.62 6.75 -15.09
C THR A 103 -21.37 6.61 -14.23
N ILE A 104 -20.99 7.67 -13.51
CA ILE A 104 -19.80 7.69 -12.66
C ILE A 104 -19.95 6.69 -11.52
N VAL A 105 -21.10 6.65 -10.87
CA VAL A 105 -21.41 5.69 -9.80
C VAL A 105 -21.40 4.26 -10.34
N THR A 106 -21.97 4.03 -11.53
CA THR A 106 -21.93 2.70 -12.17
C THR A 106 -20.51 2.24 -12.46
N ILE A 107 -19.65 3.14 -12.97
CA ILE A 107 -18.22 2.84 -13.19
C ILE A 107 -17.51 2.54 -11.86
N ALA A 108 -17.77 3.33 -10.81
CA ALA A 108 -17.18 3.14 -9.50
C ALA A 108 -17.57 1.77 -8.89
N PHE A 109 -18.84 1.42 -8.90
CA PHE A 109 -19.32 0.11 -8.46
C PHE A 109 -18.77 -1.02 -9.32
N GLY A 110 -18.72 -0.86 -10.63
CA GLY A 110 -18.14 -1.83 -11.56
C GLY A 110 -16.65 -2.09 -11.24
N LEU A 111 -15.88 -1.02 -11.00
CA LEU A 111 -14.48 -1.11 -10.61
C LEU A 111 -14.32 -1.92 -9.31
N LEU A 112 -15.10 -1.58 -8.27
CA LEU A 112 -15.05 -2.28 -6.99
C LEU A 112 -15.46 -3.76 -7.17
N ALA A 113 -16.54 -4.03 -7.89
CA ALA A 113 -17.05 -5.39 -8.10
C ALA A 113 -16.05 -6.27 -8.88
N ILE A 114 -15.46 -5.74 -9.94
CA ILE A 114 -14.45 -6.48 -10.74
C ILE A 114 -13.23 -6.80 -9.88
N LYS A 115 -12.69 -5.83 -9.17
CA LYS A 115 -11.48 -6.05 -8.33
C LYS A 115 -11.76 -7.00 -7.18
N MET A 116 -12.91 -6.89 -6.53
CA MET A 116 -13.35 -7.85 -5.51
C MET A 116 -13.56 -9.24 -6.09
N GLY A 117 -14.16 -9.36 -7.27
CA GLY A 117 -14.35 -10.62 -7.98
C GLY A 117 -13.02 -11.29 -8.33
N VAL A 118 -12.06 -10.52 -8.85
CA VAL A 118 -10.70 -11.03 -9.11
C VAL A 118 -10.07 -11.57 -7.83
N MET A 119 -10.17 -10.83 -6.71
CA MET A 119 -9.63 -11.29 -5.44
C MET A 119 -10.35 -12.54 -4.89
N ALA A 120 -11.67 -12.62 -5.07
CA ALA A 120 -12.45 -13.79 -4.66
C ALA A 120 -12.08 -15.05 -5.45
N ILE A 121 -11.68 -14.91 -6.71
CA ILE A 121 -11.25 -16.02 -7.57
C ILE A 121 -9.78 -16.37 -7.35
N CYS A 122 -8.90 -15.36 -7.40
CA CYS A 122 -7.46 -15.57 -7.30
C CYS A 122 -7.01 -15.93 -5.88
N GLY A 123 -7.59 -15.35 -4.85
CA GLY A 123 -7.18 -15.58 -3.47
C GLY A 123 -7.20 -17.06 -3.07
N PRO A 124 -8.28 -17.81 -3.30
CA PRO A 124 -8.31 -19.25 -3.03
C PRO A 124 -7.29 -20.05 -3.85
N ALA A 125 -6.99 -19.63 -5.09
CA ALA A 125 -5.96 -20.27 -5.90
C ALA A 125 -4.55 -20.14 -5.29
N PHE A 126 -4.33 -19.12 -4.46
CA PHE A 126 -3.09 -18.93 -3.69
C PHE A 126 -3.18 -19.43 -2.23
N GLY A 127 -4.21 -20.21 -1.88
CA GLY A 127 -4.34 -20.82 -0.56
C GLY A 127 -5.01 -19.95 0.51
N LEU A 128 -5.57 -18.79 0.13
CA LEU A 128 -6.36 -17.98 1.05
C LEU A 128 -7.78 -18.53 1.20
N SER A 129 -8.36 -18.42 2.39
CA SER A 129 -9.80 -18.67 2.53
C SER A 129 -10.61 -17.65 1.73
N LEU A 130 -11.80 -18.02 1.27
CA LEU A 130 -12.68 -17.11 0.54
C LEU A 130 -12.97 -15.84 1.33
N LEU A 131 -13.12 -15.98 2.65
CA LEU A 131 -13.33 -14.84 3.54
C LEU A 131 -12.12 -13.91 3.60
N ALA A 132 -10.91 -14.45 3.72
CA ALA A 132 -9.68 -13.68 3.67
C ALA A 132 -9.53 -12.96 2.32
N SER A 133 -9.87 -13.64 1.23
CA SER A 133 -9.86 -13.11 -0.14
C SER A 133 -10.85 -11.96 -0.32
N LEU A 134 -12.07 -12.08 0.18
CA LEU A 134 -13.08 -11.03 0.14
C LEU A 134 -12.66 -9.81 0.98
N ARG A 135 -12.10 -10.04 2.16
CA ARG A 135 -11.58 -8.95 3.01
C ARG A 135 -10.43 -8.22 2.33
N ALA A 136 -9.45 -8.94 1.81
CA ALA A 136 -8.37 -8.35 1.03
C ALA A 136 -8.92 -7.60 -0.19
N GLY A 137 -9.92 -8.17 -0.86
CA GLY A 137 -10.64 -7.56 -1.96
C GLY A 137 -11.22 -6.19 -1.60
N VAL A 138 -11.92 -6.07 -0.47
CA VAL A 138 -12.48 -4.78 -0.01
C VAL A 138 -11.41 -3.71 0.17
N TYR A 139 -10.23 -4.07 0.70
CA TYR A 139 -9.13 -3.11 0.91
C TYR A 139 -8.43 -2.71 -0.39
N ILE A 140 -8.34 -3.63 -1.37
CA ILE A 140 -7.65 -3.39 -2.64
C ILE A 140 -8.60 -2.86 -3.73
N ALA A 141 -9.93 -3.03 -3.56
CA ALA A 141 -10.92 -2.67 -4.56
C ALA A 141 -10.92 -1.18 -4.98
N PRO A 142 -10.71 -0.19 -4.08
CA PRO A 142 -10.65 1.20 -4.50
C PRO A 142 -9.64 1.43 -5.61
N GLY A 143 -9.90 2.44 -6.44
CA GLY A 143 -8.96 2.91 -7.44
C GLY A 143 -7.69 3.43 -6.76
N GLY A 144 -6.57 3.44 -7.48
CA GLY A 144 -5.31 4.02 -7.02
C GLY A 144 -4.91 5.22 -7.86
N GLU A 145 -3.97 6.02 -7.36
CA GLU A 145 -3.45 7.23 -8.00
C GLU A 145 -2.84 6.97 -9.40
N PHE A 146 -2.32 5.78 -9.63
CA PHE A 146 -1.77 5.41 -10.94
C PHE A 146 -2.84 5.37 -12.06
N ALA A 147 -4.13 5.28 -11.71
CA ALA A 147 -5.21 5.35 -12.67
C ALA A 147 -5.17 6.66 -13.47
N PHE A 148 -4.94 7.81 -12.81
CA PHE A 148 -4.86 9.11 -13.47
C PHE A 148 -3.75 9.17 -14.52
N VAL A 149 -2.58 8.62 -14.18
CA VAL A 149 -1.44 8.56 -15.09
C VAL A 149 -1.75 7.64 -16.27
N THR A 150 -2.27 6.45 -15.99
CA THR A 150 -2.55 5.43 -17.02
C THR A 150 -3.61 5.91 -18.01
N TYR A 151 -4.71 6.48 -17.51
CA TYR A 151 -5.78 6.98 -18.38
C TYR A 151 -5.38 8.27 -19.09
N GLY A 152 -4.53 9.11 -18.46
CA GLY A 152 -3.94 10.26 -19.13
C GLY A 152 -3.08 9.87 -20.33
N ILE A 153 -2.24 8.85 -20.19
CA ILE A 153 -1.44 8.29 -21.30
C ILE A 153 -2.35 7.69 -22.38
N ALA A 154 -3.40 6.96 -22.01
CA ALA A 154 -4.35 6.38 -22.95
C ALA A 154 -5.09 7.46 -23.75
N ALA A 155 -5.43 8.58 -23.11
CA ALA A 155 -6.01 9.74 -23.80
C ALA A 155 -5.01 10.38 -24.77
N ALA A 156 -3.77 10.61 -24.33
CA ALA A 156 -2.73 11.19 -25.17
C ALA A 156 -2.39 10.31 -26.38
N ALA A 157 -2.49 8.98 -26.23
CA ALA A 157 -2.35 8.02 -27.31
C ALA A 157 -3.58 7.88 -28.23
N GLY A 158 -4.66 8.63 -27.96
CA GLY A 158 -5.91 8.57 -28.72
C GLY A 158 -6.73 7.29 -28.52
N LEU A 159 -6.38 6.47 -27.51
CA LEU A 159 -7.09 5.21 -27.21
C LEU A 159 -8.42 5.45 -26.50
N LEU A 160 -8.52 6.53 -25.73
CA LEU A 160 -9.73 6.93 -25.00
C LEU A 160 -10.02 8.40 -25.25
N SER A 161 -11.31 8.76 -25.33
CA SER A 161 -11.72 10.17 -25.38
C SER A 161 -11.54 10.83 -24.00
N MET A 162 -11.24 12.13 -23.97
CA MET A 162 -11.10 12.88 -22.71
C MET A 162 -12.36 12.85 -21.86
N ASP A 163 -13.55 12.80 -22.48
CA ASP A 163 -14.82 12.68 -21.77
C ASP A 163 -14.91 11.37 -20.97
N ILE A 164 -14.51 10.24 -21.57
CA ILE A 164 -14.46 8.95 -20.90
C ILE A 164 -13.42 8.97 -19.77
N VAL A 165 -12.23 9.51 -20.05
CA VAL A 165 -11.15 9.61 -19.04
C VAL A 165 -11.59 10.44 -17.84
N ASN A 166 -12.26 11.56 -18.04
CA ASN A 166 -12.78 12.40 -16.97
C ASN A 166 -13.80 11.63 -16.11
N LYS A 167 -14.73 10.90 -16.72
CA LYS A 167 -15.71 10.09 -15.98
C LYS A 167 -15.06 8.96 -15.18
N ILE A 168 -14.07 8.27 -15.75
CA ILE A 168 -13.32 7.22 -15.05
C ILE A 168 -12.52 7.83 -13.90
N ASN A 169 -11.84 8.94 -14.11
CA ASN A 169 -11.08 9.64 -13.05
C ASN A 169 -11.99 10.07 -11.89
N LEU A 170 -13.18 10.60 -12.19
CA LEU A 170 -14.17 10.93 -11.17
C LEU A 170 -14.64 9.68 -10.40
N ALA A 171 -14.87 8.55 -11.09
CA ALA A 171 -15.20 7.29 -10.45
C ALA A 171 -14.06 6.78 -9.54
N VAL A 172 -12.81 6.89 -9.98
CA VAL A 172 -11.62 6.54 -9.17
C VAL A 172 -11.58 7.41 -7.91
N VAL A 173 -11.70 8.73 -8.03
CA VAL A 173 -11.72 9.65 -6.88
C VAL A 173 -12.84 9.28 -5.90
N LEU A 174 -14.04 8.98 -6.41
CA LEU A 174 -15.16 8.57 -5.57
C LEU A 174 -14.85 7.29 -4.79
N THR A 175 -14.23 6.29 -5.43
CA THR A 175 -13.81 5.06 -4.73
C THR A 175 -12.69 5.30 -3.72
N MET A 176 -11.75 6.21 -4.01
CA MET A 176 -10.69 6.60 -3.07
C MET A 176 -11.28 7.30 -1.84
N ALA A 177 -12.22 8.23 -2.04
CA ALA A 177 -12.92 8.90 -0.95
C ALA A 177 -13.76 7.93 -0.10
N ALA A 178 -14.30 6.87 -0.71
CA ALA A 178 -15.04 5.82 -0.01
C ALA A 178 -14.14 4.81 0.75
N THR A 179 -12.81 4.86 0.59
CA THR A 179 -11.86 3.90 1.21
C THR A 179 -12.04 3.75 2.72
N PRO A 180 -12.21 4.82 3.54
CA PRO A 180 -12.41 4.66 4.98
C PRO A 180 -13.70 3.90 5.31
N MET A 181 -14.76 4.10 4.52
CA MET A 181 -16.03 3.38 4.69
C MET A 181 -15.87 1.90 4.33
N LEU A 182 -15.19 1.62 3.22
CA LEU A 182 -14.88 0.25 2.78
C LEU A 182 -13.98 -0.46 3.79
N ALA A 183 -13.00 0.22 4.37
CA ALA A 183 -12.16 -0.33 5.43
C ALA A 183 -12.98 -0.77 6.65
N ASN A 184 -13.96 0.03 7.06
CA ASN A 184 -14.90 -0.33 8.14
C ASN A 184 -15.75 -1.56 7.77
N VAL A 185 -16.20 -1.68 6.52
CA VAL A 185 -16.90 -2.87 6.03
C VAL A 185 -15.99 -4.10 6.12
N GLY A 186 -14.74 -4.01 5.66
CA GLY A 186 -13.76 -5.10 5.74
C GLY A 186 -13.47 -5.53 7.19
N ALA A 187 -13.39 -4.59 8.12
CA ALA A 187 -13.20 -4.87 9.54
C ALA A 187 -14.42 -5.58 10.16
N ASN A 188 -15.63 -5.13 9.81
CA ASN A 188 -16.87 -5.72 10.31
C ASN A 188 -17.15 -7.11 9.72
N LEU A 189 -16.70 -7.38 8.50
CA LEU A 189 -16.79 -8.70 7.87
C LEU A 189 -16.14 -9.78 8.75
N LYS A 190 -15.07 -9.43 9.47
CA LYS A 190 -14.45 -10.31 10.47
C LYS A 190 -15.39 -10.65 11.64
N LYS A 191 -16.18 -9.67 12.09
CA LYS A 191 -17.10 -9.87 13.23
C LYS A 191 -18.32 -10.71 12.85
N LEU A 192 -18.83 -10.54 11.62
CA LEU A 192 -20.01 -11.27 11.13
C LEU A 192 -19.74 -12.76 10.85
N LEU A 193 -18.50 -13.09 10.50
CA LEU A 193 -18.10 -14.44 10.07
C LEU A 193 -17.18 -15.15 11.07
N LYS A 194 -17.28 -14.80 12.35
CA LYS A 194 -16.47 -15.26 13.50
C LYS A 194 -16.58 -16.78 13.78
N LYS A 195 -16.56 -17.63 12.75
CA LYS A 195 -16.67 -19.07 12.93
C LYS A 195 -15.39 -19.89 12.67
N GLU A 196 -14.28 -19.26 12.20
CA GLU A 196 -13.12 -20.04 11.74
C GLU A 196 -11.72 -19.49 12.02
N ASP A 197 -11.49 -18.63 13.01
CA ASP A 197 -10.11 -18.32 13.38
C ASP A 197 -9.75 -18.91 14.75
N SER A 198 -9.27 -20.15 14.72
CA SER A 198 -8.67 -20.83 15.88
C SER A 198 -7.44 -20.12 16.47
N VAL A 199 -6.91 -19.09 15.79
CA VAL A 199 -5.83 -18.25 16.31
C VAL A 199 -6.33 -17.22 17.34
N ALA A 200 -7.59 -16.77 17.22
CA ALA A 200 -8.19 -15.86 18.22
C ALA A 200 -8.54 -16.56 19.53
N SER A 201 -8.65 -17.90 19.54
CA SER A 201 -8.85 -18.69 20.75
C SER A 201 -7.56 -18.91 21.55
N LEU A 202 -6.40 -18.58 20.96
CA LEU A 202 -5.09 -18.63 21.61
C LEU A 202 -4.66 -17.28 22.22
N GLN A 203 -5.41 -16.22 21.95
CA GLN A 203 -5.25 -14.96 22.69
C GLN A 203 -5.96 -15.13 24.02
N ALA A 204 -5.18 -15.17 25.11
CA ALA A 204 -5.71 -15.07 26.46
C ALA A 204 -6.68 -13.89 26.52
N LYS A 205 -7.88 -14.10 27.08
CA LYS A 205 -8.81 -13.00 27.32
C LYS A 205 -8.11 -12.02 28.25
N GLU A 206 -8.19 -10.73 27.96
CA GLU A 206 -7.59 -9.68 28.78
C GLU A 206 -7.89 -9.81 30.28
N GLY A 207 -8.96 -10.48 30.68
CA GLY A 207 -9.32 -10.75 32.08
C GLY A 207 -8.64 -11.96 32.73
N ASP A 208 -8.00 -12.84 31.94
CA ASP A 208 -7.31 -14.02 32.49
C ASP A 208 -5.88 -13.71 32.99
N VAL A 209 -5.42 -12.48 32.80
CA VAL A 209 -4.03 -12.06 33.10
C VAL A 209 -3.95 -11.19 34.36
N ASP A 210 -5.07 -10.57 34.77
CA ASP A 210 -5.09 -9.61 35.90
C ASP A 210 -4.89 -10.30 37.27
N ASP A 211 -5.11 -11.62 37.37
CA ASP A 211 -4.93 -12.38 38.61
C ASP A 211 -3.56 -13.07 38.71
N LEU A 212 -2.69 -12.92 37.70
CA LEU A 212 -1.37 -13.55 37.71
C LEU A 212 -0.35 -12.70 38.46
N SER A 213 0.11 -13.17 39.62
CA SER A 213 1.20 -12.56 40.37
C SER A 213 2.41 -13.50 40.44
N GLY A 214 3.62 -12.95 40.26
CA GLY A 214 4.85 -13.74 40.36
C GLY A 214 5.10 -14.68 39.18
N HIS A 215 4.46 -14.44 38.03
CA HIS A 215 4.58 -15.28 36.85
C HIS A 215 5.79 -14.95 35.96
N VAL A 216 6.24 -15.94 35.18
CA VAL A 216 7.27 -15.81 34.17
C VAL A 216 6.64 -15.82 32.78
N ILE A 217 6.97 -14.82 31.95
CA ILE A 217 6.48 -14.72 30.57
C ILE A 217 7.54 -15.31 29.63
N ILE A 218 7.20 -16.39 28.89
CA ILE A 218 8.05 -16.97 27.87
C ILE A 218 7.57 -16.45 26.50
N ALA A 219 8.32 -15.51 25.91
CA ALA A 219 8.05 -15.03 24.57
C ALA A 219 8.58 -16.00 23.51
N GLY A 220 7.70 -16.84 22.98
CA GLY A 220 7.99 -17.88 21.99
C GLY A 220 8.14 -19.27 22.60
N TYR A 221 7.10 -20.10 22.47
CA TYR A 221 7.04 -21.46 22.98
C TYR A 221 7.49 -22.51 21.93
N GLY A 222 8.66 -22.23 21.30
CA GLY A 222 9.35 -23.16 20.39
C GLY A 222 10.24 -24.17 21.14
N ARG A 223 11.27 -24.72 20.47
CA ARG A 223 12.20 -25.70 21.07
C ARG A 223 12.86 -25.19 22.36
N VAL A 224 13.35 -23.95 22.35
CA VAL A 224 13.98 -23.32 23.51
C VAL A 224 12.96 -22.97 24.59
N GLY A 225 11.82 -22.38 24.19
CA GLY A 225 10.75 -22.04 25.14
C GLY A 225 10.19 -23.23 25.90
N ARG A 226 10.09 -24.41 25.27
CA ARG A 226 9.69 -25.67 25.93
C ARG A 226 10.75 -26.14 26.92
N MET A 227 12.03 -26.10 26.54
CA MET A 227 13.13 -26.48 27.47
C MET A 227 13.19 -25.60 28.73
N ILE A 228 12.72 -24.36 28.63
CA ILE A 228 12.64 -23.45 29.78
C ILE A 228 11.32 -23.65 30.55
N GLY A 229 10.23 -23.86 29.84
CA GLY A 229 8.89 -23.99 30.43
C GLY A 229 8.68 -25.28 31.22
N GLU A 230 9.26 -26.40 30.77
CA GLU A 230 9.13 -27.71 31.48
C GLU A 230 9.72 -27.65 32.92
N PRO A 231 10.97 -27.19 33.14
CA PRO A 231 11.50 -27.09 34.50
C PRO A 231 10.78 -26.07 35.38
N LEU A 232 10.27 -24.95 34.78
CA LEU A 232 9.55 -23.93 35.55
C LEU A 232 8.17 -24.46 35.99
N SER A 233 7.49 -25.24 35.16
CA SER A 233 6.21 -25.83 35.53
C SER A 233 6.34 -26.92 36.60
N GLU A 234 7.48 -27.64 36.65
CA GLU A 234 7.78 -28.63 37.71
C GLU A 234 8.10 -27.94 39.05
N GLN A 235 8.58 -26.68 39.03
CA GLN A 235 8.83 -25.92 40.25
C GLN A 235 7.62 -25.12 40.74
N LEU A 236 6.45 -25.28 40.13
CA LEU A 236 5.18 -24.61 40.50
C LEU A 236 5.29 -23.05 40.49
N ILE A 237 6.06 -22.52 39.56
CA ILE A 237 6.16 -21.08 39.32
C ILE A 237 5.29 -20.69 38.13
#